data_a90119357464d054841872fc5ed53a3f
#
_entry.id   a90119357464d054841872fc5ed53a3f
#
_cell.length_a   1.000
_cell.length_b   1.000
_cell.length_c   1.000
_cell.angle_alpha   90.00
_cell.angle_beta   90.00
_cell.angle_gamma   90.00
#
_symmetry.space_group_name_H-M   'P 1'
#
loop_
_entity.id
_entity.type
_entity.pdbx_description
1 polymer ?
#
loop_
_entity_poly.entity_id
_entity_poly.type
_entity_poly.pdbx_seq_one_letter_code
_entity_poly.pdbx_strand_id
1 'polypeptide(L)'
;MKKFIIYLFVSISVLNLAKAESISVRNLNYDDAAFVSLSESTIESKNRMIKKTRFEEYTSPFIYSYTVRKGEDIWTIIAKTSLNIDSITTLNRFDFIGMVREEKEVFLPDTLGIFFDAREHEKEELAQRFSFNAAHILMVEDPLESENTLYFLPEIELPFLERTYRTGVVFHAPLMGIKTSGYGTRIDPFVNEDTFHGGIDIAAEEGKVVHASRGGKVIYADASDGYGNLVIIKHELGYYTLYGHLNEISIEMDQIIETGQAVGTVGTTGRTTGPHLHFEIRRYNQPLNPENIPFFLIHGETEKKQ
;
A
#
# COMPACT_ATOMS: atom_id res chain seq x y z
N MET A 1 -20.83 -8.07 -76.35
CA MET A 1 -20.86 -8.50 -74.98
C MET A 1 -19.85 -7.67 -74.16
N LYS A 2 -20.29 -6.60 -73.51
CA LYS A 2 -19.43 -5.71 -72.72
C LYS A 2 -19.51 -6.20 -71.24
N LYS A 3 -18.36 -6.62 -70.67
CA LYS A 3 -18.25 -6.96 -69.27
C LYS A 3 -18.13 -5.67 -68.45
N PHE A 4 -19.11 -5.39 -67.59
CA PHE A 4 -19.03 -4.38 -66.55
C PHE A 4 -18.24 -4.94 -65.38
N ILE A 5 -17.10 -4.33 -65.06
CA ILE A 5 -16.36 -4.57 -63.83
C ILE A 5 -16.87 -3.54 -62.80
N ILE A 6 -17.57 -4.04 -61.78
CA ILE A 6 -18.01 -3.24 -60.66
C ILE A 6 -16.84 -3.18 -59.66
N TYR A 7 -16.22 -2.00 -59.53
CA TYR A 7 -15.29 -1.70 -58.44
C TYR A 7 -16.09 -1.44 -57.17
N LEU A 8 -16.00 -2.37 -56.23
CA LEU A 8 -16.52 -2.17 -54.88
C LEU A 8 -15.51 -1.30 -54.11
N PHE A 9 -15.82 -0.01 -53.98
CA PHE A 9 -15.10 0.86 -53.08
C PHE A 9 -15.49 0.45 -51.65
N VAL A 10 -14.62 -0.28 -50.97
CA VAL A 10 -14.68 -0.45 -49.52
C VAL A 10 -14.16 0.86 -48.95
N SER A 11 -15.06 1.73 -48.52
CA SER A 11 -14.71 2.87 -47.69
C SER A 11 -14.29 2.35 -46.31
N ILE A 12 -12.97 2.31 -46.10
CA ILE A 12 -12.45 2.18 -44.74
C ILE A 12 -12.79 3.50 -44.06
N SER A 13 -13.88 3.48 -43.31
CA SER A 13 -14.14 4.51 -42.33
C SER A 13 -13.03 4.38 -41.26
N VAL A 14 -12.03 5.27 -41.34
CA VAL A 14 -11.16 5.55 -40.22
C VAL A 14 -12.09 6.02 -39.09
N LEU A 15 -12.41 5.15 -38.16
CA LEU A 15 -12.97 5.59 -36.90
C LEU A 15 -11.90 6.51 -36.27
N ASN A 16 -12.15 7.82 -36.35
CA ASN A 16 -11.55 8.74 -35.42
C ASN A 16 -12.00 8.27 -34.04
N LEU A 17 -11.13 7.55 -33.32
CA LEU A 17 -11.28 7.39 -31.89
C LEU A 17 -11.20 8.80 -31.32
N ALA A 18 -12.36 9.40 -31.06
CA ALA A 18 -12.43 10.60 -30.26
C ALA A 18 -11.81 10.24 -28.92
N LYS A 19 -10.81 11.03 -28.53
CA LYS A 19 -10.24 11.00 -27.17
C LYS A 19 -11.44 10.92 -26.21
N ALA A 20 -11.50 9.88 -25.37
CA ALA A 20 -12.56 9.80 -24.38
C ALA A 20 -12.41 11.06 -23.50
N GLU A 21 -13.35 12.01 -23.67
CA GLU A 21 -13.35 13.23 -22.86
C GLU A 21 -13.60 12.81 -21.43
N SER A 22 -12.58 12.88 -20.59
CA SER A 22 -12.75 12.69 -19.16
C SER A 22 -13.73 13.75 -18.64
N ILE A 23 -14.74 13.33 -17.90
CA ILE A 23 -15.69 14.26 -17.29
C ILE A 23 -14.95 14.99 -16.15
N SER A 24 -14.87 16.32 -16.22
CA SER A 24 -14.19 17.10 -15.20
C SER A 24 -15.08 17.29 -13.97
N VAL A 25 -14.57 16.88 -12.81
CA VAL A 25 -15.15 17.16 -11.49
C VAL A 25 -14.61 18.51 -11.02
N ARG A 26 -15.49 19.48 -10.82
CA ARG A 26 -15.09 20.84 -10.40
C ARG A 26 -14.80 20.92 -8.91
N ASN A 27 -15.53 20.16 -8.11
CA ASN A 27 -15.34 20.09 -6.66
C ASN A 27 -15.88 18.75 -6.11
N LEU A 28 -15.36 18.33 -4.95
CA LEU A 28 -15.81 17.09 -4.29
C LEU A 28 -16.99 17.37 -3.34
N ASN A 29 -18.05 18.00 -3.83
CA ASN A 29 -19.26 18.30 -3.08
C ASN A 29 -20.52 17.94 -3.90
N TYR A 30 -21.64 17.74 -3.24
CA TYR A 30 -22.90 17.29 -3.84
C TYR A 30 -23.61 18.36 -4.70
N ASP A 31 -23.05 19.56 -4.86
CA ASP A 31 -23.46 20.58 -5.82
C ASP A 31 -22.84 20.39 -7.22
N ASP A 32 -21.90 19.43 -7.36
CA ASP A 32 -21.30 19.03 -8.62
C ASP A 32 -21.91 17.72 -9.11
N ALA A 33 -22.65 17.74 -10.22
CA ALA A 33 -23.28 16.55 -10.78
C ALA A 33 -22.28 15.45 -11.17
N ALA A 34 -21.09 15.82 -11.64
CA ALA A 34 -20.03 14.86 -11.97
C ALA A 34 -19.52 14.15 -10.71
N PHE A 35 -19.35 14.91 -9.61
CA PHE A 35 -18.97 14.31 -8.32
C PHE A 35 -20.08 13.39 -7.77
N VAL A 36 -21.34 13.77 -7.88
CA VAL A 36 -22.47 12.92 -7.44
C VAL A 36 -22.44 11.59 -8.17
N SER A 37 -22.34 11.63 -9.52
CA SER A 37 -22.27 10.42 -10.34
C SER A 37 -21.08 9.53 -9.98
N LEU A 38 -19.88 10.11 -9.86
CA LEU A 38 -18.67 9.41 -9.41
C LEU A 38 -18.88 8.74 -8.04
N SER A 39 -19.39 9.49 -7.06
CA SER A 39 -19.55 9.02 -5.68
C SER A 39 -20.58 7.88 -5.58
N GLU A 40 -21.70 7.97 -6.28
CA GLU A 40 -22.72 6.92 -6.29
C GLU A 40 -22.19 5.62 -6.89
N SER A 41 -21.52 5.68 -8.04
CA SER A 41 -20.93 4.51 -8.72
C SER A 41 -19.84 3.85 -7.87
N THR A 42 -18.95 4.65 -7.26
CA THR A 42 -17.88 4.12 -6.40
C THR A 42 -18.41 3.49 -5.12
N ILE A 43 -19.45 4.04 -4.50
CA ILE A 43 -20.14 3.44 -3.34
C ILE A 43 -20.74 2.09 -3.74
N GLU A 44 -21.38 2.01 -4.89
CA GLU A 44 -21.93 0.76 -5.40
C GLU A 44 -20.85 -0.29 -5.63
N SER A 45 -19.76 0.06 -6.32
CA SER A 45 -18.60 -0.82 -6.53
C SER A 45 -18.01 -1.31 -5.20
N LYS A 46 -17.81 -0.41 -4.23
CA LYS A 46 -17.34 -0.76 -2.88
C LYS A 46 -18.27 -1.75 -2.17
N ASN A 47 -19.58 -1.54 -2.28
CA ASN A 47 -20.55 -2.45 -1.69
C ASN A 47 -20.51 -3.84 -2.33
N ARG A 48 -20.28 -3.95 -3.64
CA ARG A 48 -20.07 -5.23 -4.34
C ARG A 48 -18.82 -5.96 -3.80
N MET A 49 -17.68 -5.26 -3.70
CA MET A 49 -16.45 -5.82 -3.14
C MET A 49 -16.65 -6.37 -1.72
N ILE A 50 -17.31 -5.60 -0.84
CA ILE A 50 -17.57 -6.01 0.55
C ILE A 50 -18.46 -7.24 0.61
N LYS A 51 -19.51 -7.29 -0.20
CA LYS A 51 -20.47 -8.42 -0.26
C LYS A 51 -19.91 -9.62 -0.99
N LYS A 52 -18.75 -9.50 -1.64
CA LYS A 52 -18.17 -10.52 -2.53
C LYS A 52 -19.15 -10.99 -3.61
N THR A 53 -20.03 -10.11 -4.04
CA THR A 53 -21.01 -10.37 -5.09
C THR A 53 -20.27 -10.21 -6.41
N ARG A 54 -19.89 -11.31 -7.06
CA ARG A 54 -19.28 -11.27 -8.39
C ARG A 54 -20.33 -10.88 -9.41
N PHE A 55 -20.00 -9.92 -10.27
CA PHE A 55 -20.77 -9.61 -11.45
C PHE A 55 -20.57 -10.67 -12.52
N GLU A 56 -21.62 -11.00 -13.26
CA GLU A 56 -21.51 -11.85 -14.46
C GLU A 56 -20.86 -11.07 -15.61
N GLU A 57 -21.02 -9.73 -15.62
CA GLU A 57 -20.42 -8.83 -16.63
C GLU A 57 -19.85 -7.58 -15.96
N TYR A 58 -18.56 -7.33 -16.18
CA TYR A 58 -17.93 -6.07 -15.82
C TYR A 58 -17.93 -5.12 -17.01
N THR A 59 -18.14 -3.84 -16.76
CA THR A 59 -18.05 -2.77 -17.76
C THR A 59 -16.80 -1.94 -17.54
N SER A 60 -16.26 -1.34 -18.61
CA SER A 60 -15.15 -0.40 -18.49
C SER A 60 -15.55 0.79 -17.61
N PRO A 61 -14.68 1.21 -16.68
CA PRO A 61 -14.97 2.34 -15.83
C PRO A 61 -15.00 3.64 -16.62
N PHE A 62 -15.86 4.57 -16.20
CA PHE A 62 -15.73 5.97 -16.59
C PHE A 62 -14.60 6.62 -15.80
N ILE A 63 -13.77 7.40 -16.49
CA ILE A 63 -12.67 8.12 -15.88
C ILE A 63 -13.04 9.60 -15.77
N TYR A 64 -12.94 10.12 -14.55
CA TYR A 64 -13.13 11.52 -14.22
C TYR A 64 -11.78 12.19 -14.02
N SER A 65 -11.66 13.48 -14.38
CA SER A 65 -10.50 14.29 -14.02
C SER A 65 -10.84 15.23 -12.86
N TYR A 66 -9.92 15.42 -11.95
CA TYR A 66 -10.04 16.32 -10.81
C TYR A 66 -8.74 17.04 -10.54
N THR A 67 -8.78 18.37 -10.40
CA THR A 67 -7.61 19.15 -9.95
C THR A 67 -7.66 19.31 -8.44
N VAL A 68 -6.65 18.78 -7.76
CA VAL A 68 -6.52 18.80 -6.30
C VAL A 68 -6.44 20.24 -5.81
N ARG A 69 -7.30 20.61 -4.88
CA ARG A 69 -7.39 21.97 -4.34
C ARG A 69 -6.46 22.15 -3.15
N LYS A 70 -6.25 23.41 -2.80
CA LYS A 70 -5.46 23.79 -1.63
C LYS A 70 -5.96 23.15 -0.35
N GLY A 71 -5.06 22.45 0.35
CA GLY A 71 -5.36 21.76 1.60
C GLY A 71 -6.01 20.40 1.43
N GLU A 72 -6.22 19.94 0.19
CA GLU A 72 -6.67 18.58 -0.10
C GLU A 72 -5.47 17.65 -0.38
N ASP A 73 -5.65 16.40 -0.03
CA ASP A 73 -4.73 15.30 -0.23
C ASP A 73 -5.49 14.04 -0.70
N ILE A 74 -4.78 12.94 -0.90
CA ILE A 74 -5.41 11.68 -1.30
C ILE A 74 -6.47 11.21 -0.29
N TRP A 75 -6.28 11.47 1.00
CA TRP A 75 -7.24 11.06 2.03
C TRP A 75 -8.54 11.82 1.95
N THR A 76 -8.47 13.10 1.59
CA THR A 76 -9.63 13.93 1.30
C THR A 76 -10.41 13.36 0.11
N ILE A 77 -9.72 12.97 -0.97
CA ILE A 77 -10.34 12.37 -2.15
C ILE A 77 -11.01 11.04 -1.77
N ILE A 78 -10.27 10.13 -1.10
CA ILE A 78 -10.78 8.82 -0.67
C ILE A 78 -12.02 8.96 0.23
N ALA A 79 -11.96 9.87 1.22
CA ALA A 79 -13.06 10.08 2.15
C ALA A 79 -14.35 10.55 1.46
N LYS A 80 -14.21 11.37 0.42
CA LYS A 80 -15.35 11.94 -0.31
C LYS A 80 -15.87 11.05 -1.43
N THR A 81 -14.98 10.35 -2.15
CA THR A 81 -15.37 9.53 -3.32
C THR A 81 -15.59 8.06 -2.99
N SER A 82 -15.22 7.58 -1.80
CA SER A 82 -15.18 6.15 -1.45
C SER A 82 -14.22 5.29 -2.29
N LEU A 83 -13.40 5.87 -3.15
CA LEU A 83 -12.32 5.17 -3.84
C LEU A 83 -11.29 4.63 -2.84
N ASN A 84 -10.51 3.64 -3.26
CA ASN A 84 -9.37 3.15 -2.50
C ASN A 84 -8.04 3.69 -3.08
N ILE A 85 -6.97 3.53 -2.32
CA ILE A 85 -5.62 3.94 -2.70
C ILE A 85 -5.22 3.27 -4.03
N ASP A 86 -5.52 1.99 -4.17
CA ASP A 86 -5.08 1.18 -5.29
C ASP A 86 -5.64 1.71 -6.61
N SER A 87 -6.94 2.00 -6.65
CA SER A 87 -7.60 2.54 -7.84
C SER A 87 -7.02 3.89 -8.27
N ILE A 88 -6.79 4.80 -7.30
CA ILE A 88 -6.24 6.12 -7.60
C ILE A 88 -4.77 6.01 -8.03
N THR A 89 -3.94 5.29 -7.27
CA THR A 89 -2.49 5.28 -7.53
C THR A 89 -2.12 4.49 -8.77
N THR A 90 -2.81 3.39 -9.08
CA THR A 90 -2.51 2.60 -10.28
C THR A 90 -2.96 3.31 -11.55
N LEU A 91 -4.14 3.93 -11.57
CA LEU A 91 -4.62 4.69 -12.72
C LEU A 91 -3.71 5.89 -13.04
N ASN A 92 -3.23 6.59 -12.01
CA ASN A 92 -2.40 7.77 -12.16
C ASN A 92 -0.89 7.48 -12.19
N ARG A 93 -0.47 6.21 -12.13
CA ARG A 93 0.94 5.77 -12.06
C ARG A 93 1.70 6.48 -10.93
N PHE A 94 1.05 6.65 -9.78
CA PHE A 94 1.70 7.22 -8.61
C PHE A 94 2.45 6.13 -7.84
N ASP A 95 3.74 6.32 -7.65
CA ASP A 95 4.56 5.41 -6.84
C ASP A 95 4.18 5.48 -5.37
N PHE A 96 3.74 6.66 -4.89
CA PHE A 96 3.28 6.87 -3.53
C PHE A 96 2.24 7.99 -3.42
N ILE A 97 1.45 7.95 -2.35
CA ILE A 97 0.31 8.84 -2.13
C ILE A 97 0.66 10.33 -2.03
N GLY A 98 1.89 10.69 -1.63
CA GLY A 98 2.36 12.07 -1.56
C GLY A 98 2.50 12.76 -2.93
N MET A 99 2.34 12.02 -4.02
CA MET A 99 2.26 12.61 -5.37
C MET A 99 0.92 13.35 -5.61
N VAL A 100 -0.11 13.04 -4.82
CA VAL A 100 -1.40 13.75 -4.82
C VAL A 100 -1.25 15.03 -4.00
N ARG A 101 -1.08 16.15 -4.68
CA ARG A 101 -0.83 17.47 -4.07
C ARG A 101 -1.57 18.58 -4.80
N GLU A 102 -1.68 19.73 -4.17
CA GLU A 102 -2.31 20.93 -4.72
C GLU A 102 -1.91 21.19 -6.19
N GLU A 103 -2.88 21.60 -7.00
CA GLU A 103 -2.77 21.86 -8.45
C GLU A 103 -2.46 20.62 -9.32
N LYS A 104 -2.29 19.43 -8.74
CA LYS A 104 -2.12 18.21 -9.50
C LYS A 104 -3.47 17.77 -10.07
N GLU A 105 -3.52 17.54 -11.39
CA GLU A 105 -4.62 16.82 -12.00
C GLU A 105 -4.51 15.34 -11.66
N VAL A 106 -5.61 14.74 -11.19
CA VAL A 106 -5.74 13.32 -10.88
C VAL A 106 -6.92 12.73 -11.62
N PHE A 107 -6.78 11.49 -12.08
CA PHE A 107 -7.85 10.74 -12.73
C PHE A 107 -8.48 9.79 -11.72
N LEU A 108 -9.81 9.77 -11.69
CA LEU A 108 -10.63 9.05 -10.71
C LEU A 108 -11.56 8.10 -11.47
N PRO A 109 -11.45 6.78 -11.30
CA PRO A 109 -12.38 5.85 -11.91
C PRO A 109 -13.68 5.77 -11.12
N ASP A 110 -14.80 5.53 -11.77
CA ASP A 110 -16.09 5.32 -11.09
C ASP A 110 -16.27 3.92 -10.52
N THR A 111 -15.35 3.02 -10.81
CA THR A 111 -15.34 1.63 -10.35
C THR A 111 -14.01 1.30 -9.69
N LEU A 112 -14.05 0.64 -8.53
CA LEU A 112 -12.85 0.20 -7.82
C LEU A 112 -12.15 -0.94 -8.58
N GLY A 113 -10.83 -0.92 -8.57
CA GLY A 113 -9.98 -1.92 -9.22
C GLY A 113 -8.57 -1.39 -9.41
N ILE A 114 -7.75 -2.15 -10.11
CA ILE A 114 -6.34 -1.81 -10.36
C ILE A 114 -6.05 -1.75 -11.85
N PHE A 115 -5.11 -0.89 -12.22
CA PHE A 115 -4.74 -0.60 -13.61
C PHE A 115 -3.29 -0.96 -13.88
N PHE A 116 -3.02 -1.52 -15.04
CA PHE A 116 -1.68 -1.88 -15.51
C PHE A 116 -1.48 -1.44 -16.96
N ASP A 117 -0.30 -0.95 -17.28
CA ASP A 117 0.07 -0.59 -18.66
C ASP A 117 0.11 -1.85 -19.53
N ALA A 118 -0.68 -1.87 -20.60
CA ALA A 118 -0.77 -3.02 -21.48
C ALA A 118 0.51 -3.25 -22.33
N ARG A 119 1.44 -2.29 -22.35
CA ARG A 119 2.76 -2.44 -22.99
C ARG A 119 3.76 -3.18 -22.11
N GLU A 120 3.55 -3.18 -20.78
CA GLU A 120 4.47 -3.74 -19.79
C GLU A 120 4.02 -5.10 -19.26
N HIS A 121 2.75 -5.46 -19.46
CA HIS A 121 2.13 -6.65 -18.88
C HIS A 121 1.34 -7.44 -19.92
N GLU A 122 1.36 -8.75 -19.77
CA GLU A 122 0.48 -9.65 -20.52
C GLU A 122 -0.79 -9.94 -19.71
N LYS A 123 -1.93 -10.01 -20.41
CA LYS A 123 -3.25 -10.20 -19.78
C LYS A 123 -3.33 -11.51 -18.97
N GLU A 124 -2.76 -12.56 -19.50
CA GLU A 124 -2.70 -13.90 -18.91
C GLU A 124 -1.81 -13.93 -17.66
N GLU A 125 -0.70 -13.20 -17.67
CA GLU A 125 0.19 -13.03 -16.50
C GLU A 125 -0.56 -12.36 -15.35
N LEU A 126 -1.26 -11.25 -15.62
CA LEU A 126 -2.06 -10.55 -14.62
C LEU A 126 -3.18 -11.45 -14.07
N ALA A 127 -3.85 -12.21 -14.94
CA ALA A 127 -4.87 -13.16 -14.54
C ALA A 127 -4.34 -14.21 -13.56
N GLN A 128 -3.16 -14.75 -13.84
CA GLN A 128 -2.50 -15.72 -12.95
C GLN A 128 -2.08 -15.05 -11.63
N ARG A 129 -1.41 -13.89 -11.69
CA ARG A 129 -0.89 -13.15 -10.52
C ARG A 129 -1.99 -12.82 -9.51
N PHE A 130 -3.15 -12.39 -9.98
CA PHE A 130 -4.27 -11.98 -9.12
C PHE A 130 -5.32 -13.07 -8.93
N SER A 131 -5.10 -14.28 -9.43
CA SER A 131 -6.11 -15.38 -9.42
C SER A 131 -7.45 -14.91 -9.98
N PHE A 132 -7.42 -14.16 -11.08
CA PHE A 132 -8.55 -13.50 -11.71
C PHE A 132 -8.81 -14.11 -13.10
N ASN A 133 -10.07 -14.05 -13.59
CA ASN A 133 -10.38 -14.57 -14.92
C ASN A 133 -9.92 -13.56 -15.99
N ALA A 134 -9.05 -14.00 -16.90
CA ALA A 134 -8.54 -13.17 -17.99
C ALA A 134 -9.68 -12.57 -18.85
N ALA A 135 -10.80 -13.27 -19.02
CA ALA A 135 -11.96 -12.75 -19.77
C ALA A 135 -12.59 -11.50 -19.11
N HIS A 136 -12.40 -11.31 -17.82
CA HIS A 136 -12.92 -10.17 -17.07
C HIS A 136 -11.93 -9.02 -16.92
N ILE A 137 -10.70 -9.15 -17.42
CA ILE A 137 -9.75 -8.04 -17.52
C ILE A 137 -10.17 -7.17 -18.70
N LEU A 138 -10.49 -5.93 -18.43
CA LEU A 138 -10.98 -4.97 -19.42
C LEU A 138 -9.85 -4.13 -19.98
N MET A 139 -10.03 -3.61 -21.17
CA MET A 139 -9.14 -2.62 -21.78
C MET A 139 -9.75 -1.24 -21.62
N VAL A 140 -8.95 -0.28 -21.14
CA VAL A 140 -9.35 1.10 -20.88
C VAL A 140 -8.36 2.04 -21.54
N GLU A 141 -8.82 3.11 -22.16
CA GLU A 141 -7.92 4.15 -22.68
C GLU A 141 -7.14 4.78 -21.51
N ASP A 142 -5.86 5.01 -21.73
CA ASP A 142 -5.00 5.63 -20.74
C ASP A 142 -5.26 7.15 -20.68
N PRO A 143 -5.75 7.69 -19.57
CA PRO A 143 -6.02 9.12 -19.46
C PRO A 143 -4.76 9.99 -19.48
N LEU A 144 -3.59 9.40 -19.21
CA LEU A 144 -2.29 10.09 -19.21
C LEU A 144 -1.66 10.10 -20.61
N GLU A 145 -1.89 9.06 -21.41
CA GLU A 145 -1.27 8.85 -22.73
C GLU A 145 -2.32 8.37 -23.73
N SER A 146 -2.83 9.24 -24.59
CA SER A 146 -3.95 8.98 -25.51
C SER A 146 -3.74 7.84 -26.53
N GLU A 147 -2.51 7.40 -26.76
CA GLU A 147 -2.19 6.28 -27.66
C GLU A 147 -1.95 4.96 -26.90
N ASN A 148 -2.07 4.98 -25.58
CA ASN A 148 -1.85 3.84 -24.74
C ASN A 148 -3.17 3.26 -24.19
N THR A 149 -3.10 2.00 -23.80
CA THR A 149 -4.21 1.25 -23.20
C THR A 149 -3.76 0.65 -21.88
N LEU A 150 -4.66 0.68 -20.92
CA LEU A 150 -4.48 0.02 -19.63
C LEU A 150 -5.33 -1.24 -19.54
N TYR A 151 -4.80 -2.28 -18.92
CA TYR A 151 -5.60 -3.37 -18.40
C TYR A 151 -6.22 -2.95 -17.07
N PHE A 152 -7.54 -3.08 -16.95
CA PHE A 152 -8.29 -2.83 -15.74
C PHE A 152 -8.78 -4.16 -15.16
N LEU A 153 -8.45 -4.41 -13.90
CA LEU A 153 -8.92 -5.54 -13.11
C LEU A 153 -9.96 -5.04 -12.12
N PRO A 154 -11.26 -5.16 -12.42
CA PRO A 154 -12.34 -4.64 -11.58
C PRO A 154 -12.39 -5.37 -10.24
N GLU A 155 -12.65 -4.61 -9.17
CA GLU A 155 -12.85 -5.10 -7.81
C GLU A 155 -11.67 -5.90 -7.23
N ILE A 156 -10.49 -5.79 -7.84
CA ILE A 156 -9.23 -6.34 -7.33
C ILE A 156 -8.45 -5.25 -6.61
N GLU A 157 -7.75 -5.66 -5.57
CA GLU A 157 -6.84 -4.82 -4.80
C GLU A 157 -5.39 -5.30 -4.96
N LEU A 158 -4.44 -4.38 -4.86
CA LEU A 158 -3.02 -4.72 -4.82
C LEU A 158 -2.71 -5.60 -3.61
N PRO A 159 -1.75 -6.52 -3.71
CA PRO A 159 -1.21 -7.22 -2.57
C PRO A 159 -0.79 -6.25 -1.46
N PHE A 160 -0.94 -6.67 -0.21
CA PHE A 160 -0.66 -5.83 0.97
C PHE A 160 0.69 -5.11 0.88
N LEU A 161 1.72 -5.81 0.43
CA LEU A 161 3.07 -5.30 0.31
C LEU A 161 3.17 -4.13 -0.69
N GLU A 162 2.63 -4.29 -1.89
CA GLU A 162 2.63 -3.25 -2.94
C GLU A 162 1.82 -2.03 -2.50
N ARG A 163 0.68 -2.25 -1.84
CA ARG A 163 -0.11 -1.18 -1.25
C ARG A 163 0.67 -0.42 -0.18
N THR A 164 1.45 -1.13 0.64
CA THR A 164 2.30 -0.52 1.68
C THR A 164 3.34 0.42 1.06
N TYR A 165 3.97 0.02 -0.03
CA TYR A 165 4.87 0.91 -0.78
C TYR A 165 4.16 2.16 -1.28
N ARG A 166 3.01 2.00 -1.90
CA ARG A 166 2.23 3.13 -2.43
C ARG A 166 1.74 4.09 -1.35
N THR A 167 1.49 3.61 -0.14
CA THR A 167 1.18 4.49 1.00
C THR A 167 2.39 5.27 1.51
N GLY A 168 3.59 5.00 1.00
CA GLY A 168 4.83 5.58 1.51
C GLY A 168 5.18 5.09 2.92
N VAL A 169 4.52 4.01 3.39
CA VAL A 169 4.81 3.40 4.68
C VAL A 169 5.98 2.44 4.51
N VAL A 170 7.18 2.98 4.61
CA VAL A 170 8.42 2.23 4.52
C VAL A 170 8.99 2.06 5.92
N PHE A 171 9.41 0.84 6.26
CA PHE A 171 10.13 0.53 7.48
C PHE A 171 11.57 0.21 7.17
N HIS A 172 12.49 0.65 8.01
CA HIS A 172 13.90 0.30 7.96
C HIS A 172 14.20 -0.84 8.94
N ALA A 173 15.20 -1.64 8.67
CA ALA A 173 15.63 -2.65 9.61
C ALA A 173 16.08 -1.96 10.92
N PRO A 174 15.49 -2.32 12.07
CA PRO A 174 15.82 -1.67 13.34
C PRO A 174 17.20 -2.08 13.86
N LEU A 175 17.70 -3.23 13.39
CA LEU A 175 18.93 -3.84 13.85
C LEU A 175 19.44 -4.80 12.77
N MET A 176 20.76 -4.82 12.54
CA MET A 176 21.44 -5.87 11.78
C MET A 176 21.81 -7.03 12.73
N GLY A 177 21.22 -8.19 12.52
CA GLY A 177 21.39 -9.36 13.37
C GLY A 177 20.86 -10.63 12.73
N ILE A 178 20.86 -11.73 13.48
CA ILE A 178 20.37 -13.02 13.02
C ILE A 178 18.93 -13.21 13.54
N LYS A 179 17.98 -13.42 12.64
CA LYS A 179 16.61 -13.77 13.06
C LYS A 179 16.63 -15.14 13.74
N THR A 180 16.23 -15.19 14.99
CA THR A 180 16.18 -16.41 15.81
C THR A 180 14.76 -16.94 16.01
N SER A 181 13.75 -16.08 15.89
CA SER A 181 12.36 -16.49 15.96
C SER A 181 11.47 -15.66 15.02
N GLY A 182 10.52 -16.33 14.38
CA GLY A 182 9.54 -15.71 13.46
C GLY A 182 8.23 -15.35 14.13
N TYR A 183 7.39 -14.66 13.38
CA TYR A 183 6.01 -14.31 13.74
C TYR A 183 5.08 -15.51 13.66
N GLY A 184 4.09 -15.59 14.54
CA GLY A 184 3.02 -16.59 14.49
C GLY A 184 3.01 -17.55 15.67
N THR A 185 2.20 -18.59 15.58
CA THR A 185 2.09 -19.60 16.65
C THR A 185 3.36 -20.43 16.75
N ARG A 186 3.91 -20.52 17.96
CA ARG A 186 5.10 -21.31 18.27
C ARG A 186 4.97 -21.92 19.66
N ILE A 187 5.81 -22.92 19.96
CA ILE A 187 5.94 -23.44 21.31
C ILE A 187 6.71 -22.39 22.16
N ASP A 188 6.13 -22.01 23.27
CA ASP A 188 6.76 -21.12 24.24
C ASP A 188 7.97 -21.80 24.90
N PRO A 189 9.18 -21.18 24.84
CA PRO A 189 10.38 -21.81 25.36
C PRO A 189 10.43 -21.96 26.89
N PHE A 190 9.51 -21.34 27.64
CA PHE A 190 9.49 -21.38 29.10
C PHE A 190 8.46 -22.33 29.68
N VAL A 191 7.28 -22.44 29.03
CA VAL A 191 6.16 -23.25 29.55
C VAL A 191 5.85 -24.45 28.65
N ASN A 192 6.46 -24.53 27.47
CA ASN A 192 6.29 -25.59 26.48
C ASN A 192 4.82 -25.77 26.02
N GLU A 193 4.10 -24.65 25.88
CA GLU A 193 2.73 -24.58 25.38
C GLU A 193 2.69 -23.72 24.11
N ASP A 194 1.63 -23.88 23.30
CA ASP A 194 1.43 -23.04 22.11
C ASP A 194 1.18 -21.60 22.54
N THR A 195 1.95 -20.68 21.98
CA THR A 195 1.79 -19.23 22.17
C THR A 195 1.90 -18.49 20.84
N PHE A 196 1.28 -17.31 20.77
CA PHE A 196 1.37 -16.46 19.61
C PHE A 196 2.49 -15.44 19.78
N HIS A 197 3.45 -15.43 18.86
CA HIS A 197 4.55 -14.47 18.79
C HIS A 197 4.15 -13.31 17.87
N GLY A 198 3.93 -12.12 18.43
CA GLY A 198 3.44 -10.95 17.71
C GLY A 198 4.46 -10.22 16.84
N GLY A 199 5.72 -10.70 16.78
CA GLY A 199 6.83 -10.07 16.07
C GLY A 199 7.89 -11.04 15.60
N ILE A 200 9.11 -10.54 15.48
CA ILE A 200 10.32 -11.33 15.21
C ILE A 200 11.37 -11.07 16.29
N ASP A 201 12.20 -12.05 16.55
CA ASP A 201 13.35 -11.91 17.44
C ASP A 201 14.65 -11.87 16.62
N ILE A 202 15.44 -10.82 16.82
CA ILE A 202 16.71 -10.57 16.10
C ILE A 202 17.86 -10.62 17.12
N ALA A 203 18.63 -11.72 17.12
CA ALA A 203 19.79 -11.86 17.99
C ALA A 203 20.93 -10.97 17.52
N ALA A 204 21.55 -10.30 18.47
CA ALA A 204 22.75 -9.48 18.29
C ALA A 204 23.49 -9.36 19.63
N GLU A 205 24.70 -8.82 19.58
CA GLU A 205 25.49 -8.55 20.79
C GLU A 205 24.76 -7.59 21.73
N GLU A 206 24.80 -7.86 23.02
CA GLU A 206 24.27 -6.97 24.04
C GLU A 206 24.96 -5.59 23.97
N GLY A 207 24.16 -4.53 24.10
CA GLY A 207 24.64 -3.15 23.92
C GLY A 207 24.67 -2.65 22.47
N LYS A 208 24.42 -3.51 21.46
CA LYS A 208 24.31 -3.05 20.05
C LYS A 208 23.13 -2.08 19.90
N VAL A 209 23.36 -0.98 19.17
CA VAL A 209 22.36 0.09 19.00
C VAL A 209 21.17 -0.42 18.19
N VAL A 210 19.97 -0.11 18.69
CA VAL A 210 18.68 -0.33 18.02
C VAL A 210 18.17 1.00 17.51
N HIS A 211 17.70 1.01 16.26
CA HIS A 211 17.27 2.22 15.58
C HIS A 211 15.74 2.21 15.32
N ALA A 212 15.15 3.39 15.28
CA ALA A 212 13.75 3.54 14.88
C ALA A 212 13.54 3.09 13.44
N SER A 213 12.69 2.09 13.25
CA SER A 213 12.33 1.57 11.93
C SER A 213 11.63 2.60 11.04
N ARG A 214 10.97 3.58 11.65
CA ARG A 214 10.27 4.70 11.01
C ARG A 214 10.17 5.86 12.00
N GLY A 215 10.18 7.09 11.49
CA GLY A 215 9.93 8.29 12.29
C GLY A 215 8.50 8.34 12.85
N GLY A 216 8.32 8.97 13.98
CA GLY A 216 7.04 9.06 14.65
C GLY A 216 7.10 9.65 16.05
N LYS A 217 6.03 9.47 16.81
CA LYS A 217 5.93 9.92 18.21
C LYS A 217 6.09 8.74 19.17
N VAL A 218 6.97 8.85 20.12
CA VAL A 218 7.12 7.88 21.21
C VAL A 218 5.88 7.94 22.11
N ILE A 219 5.20 6.81 22.26
CA ILE A 219 4.00 6.71 23.11
C ILE A 219 4.21 5.81 24.33
N TYR A 220 5.34 5.12 24.40
CA TYR A 220 5.77 4.35 25.56
C TYR A 220 7.31 4.20 25.55
N ALA A 221 7.95 4.39 26.68
CA ALA A 221 9.39 4.23 26.86
C ALA A 221 9.69 3.92 28.34
N ASP A 222 9.46 2.67 28.77
CA ASP A 222 9.62 2.22 30.15
C ASP A 222 9.67 0.69 30.22
N ALA A 223 9.86 0.15 31.46
CA ALA A 223 9.76 -1.28 31.72
C ALA A 223 8.32 -1.78 31.57
N SER A 224 8.17 -2.95 30.97
CA SER A 224 6.87 -3.62 30.75
C SER A 224 6.96 -5.11 31.02
N ASP A 225 5.91 -5.68 31.62
CA ASP A 225 5.84 -7.11 31.89
C ASP A 225 6.01 -7.93 30.61
N GLY A 226 6.93 -8.90 30.66
CA GLY A 226 7.24 -9.77 29.52
C GLY A 226 8.19 -9.14 28.52
N TYR A 227 7.95 -7.90 28.06
CA TYR A 227 8.80 -7.19 27.09
C TYR A 227 10.11 -6.62 27.68
N GLY A 228 10.24 -6.54 29.02
CA GLY A 228 11.35 -5.84 29.65
C GLY A 228 11.32 -4.35 29.35
N ASN A 229 12.48 -3.73 29.10
CA ASN A 229 12.51 -2.35 28.63
C ASN A 229 11.95 -2.28 27.22
N LEU A 230 10.86 -1.52 27.07
CA LEU A 230 10.04 -1.44 25.88
C LEU A 230 9.93 -0.01 25.39
N VAL A 231 10.12 0.17 24.08
CA VAL A 231 9.78 1.40 23.37
C VAL A 231 8.65 1.11 22.41
N ILE A 232 7.64 1.99 22.36
CA ILE A 232 6.58 1.95 21.37
C ILE A 232 6.53 3.31 20.64
N ILE A 233 6.61 3.26 19.32
CA ILE A 233 6.53 4.43 18.46
C ILE A 233 5.26 4.36 17.64
N LYS A 234 4.46 5.44 17.71
CA LYS A 234 3.29 5.65 16.88
C LYS A 234 3.69 6.37 15.59
N HIS A 235 3.33 5.79 14.46
CA HIS A 235 3.54 6.34 13.13
C HIS A 235 2.22 6.81 12.51
N GLU A 236 2.30 7.40 11.35
CA GLU A 236 1.13 7.72 10.54
C GLU A 236 0.33 6.47 10.13
N LEU A 237 -0.89 6.67 9.68
CA LEU A 237 -1.78 5.64 9.12
C LEU A 237 -2.08 4.47 10.09
N GLY A 238 -2.01 4.74 11.41
CA GLY A 238 -2.32 3.76 12.44
C GLY A 238 -1.29 2.67 12.64
N TYR A 239 -0.04 2.88 12.17
CA TYR A 239 1.07 1.97 12.42
C TYR A 239 1.75 2.26 13.76
N TYR A 240 2.33 1.21 14.33
CA TYR A 240 3.14 1.23 15.54
C TYR A 240 4.31 0.27 15.37
N THR A 241 5.47 0.62 15.94
CA THR A 241 6.58 -0.31 16.11
C THR A 241 6.90 -0.47 17.58
N LEU A 242 7.24 -1.69 17.98
CA LEU A 242 7.59 -2.08 19.34
C LEU A 242 9.02 -2.62 19.35
N TYR A 243 9.80 -2.20 20.33
CA TYR A 243 11.20 -2.58 20.53
C TYR A 243 11.36 -3.09 21.95
N GLY A 244 11.37 -4.41 22.14
CA GLY A 244 11.42 -5.06 23.45
C GLY A 244 12.80 -5.62 23.81
N HIS A 245 12.95 -6.03 25.04
CA HIS A 245 14.14 -6.61 25.67
C HIS A 245 15.37 -5.70 25.65
N LEU A 246 15.14 -4.37 25.54
CA LEU A 246 16.24 -3.41 25.51
C LEU A 246 17.03 -3.43 26.82
N ASN A 247 18.35 -3.22 26.71
CA ASN A 247 19.22 -2.99 27.87
C ASN A 247 18.99 -1.56 28.40
N GLU A 248 19.12 -0.58 27.50
CA GLU A 248 18.90 0.83 27.79
C GLU A 248 17.91 1.43 26.82
N ILE A 249 17.10 2.36 27.29
CA ILE A 249 16.22 3.20 26.50
C ILE A 249 16.88 4.56 26.30
N SER A 250 17.02 5.03 25.04
CA SER A 250 17.75 6.28 24.72
C SER A 250 16.80 7.45 24.38
N ILE A 251 15.51 7.28 24.51
CA ILE A 251 14.46 8.24 24.14
C ILE A 251 13.40 8.32 25.22
N GLU A 252 12.62 9.40 25.22
CA GLU A 252 11.60 9.66 26.23
C GLU A 252 10.18 9.62 25.62
N MET A 253 9.19 9.36 26.47
CA MET A 253 7.78 9.46 26.10
C MET A 253 7.45 10.84 25.56
N ASP A 254 6.56 10.90 24.56
CA ASP A 254 6.14 12.09 23.82
C ASP A 254 7.19 12.70 22.88
N GLN A 255 8.41 12.19 22.85
CA GLN A 255 9.45 12.63 21.91
C GLN A 255 9.03 12.34 20.47
N ILE A 256 9.30 13.27 19.55
CA ILE A 256 9.23 13.06 18.10
C ILE A 256 10.62 12.59 17.64
N ILE A 257 10.66 11.50 16.92
CA ILE A 257 11.90 10.90 16.43
C ILE A 257 11.88 10.71 14.93
N GLU A 258 13.06 10.66 14.35
CA GLU A 258 13.26 10.41 12.92
C GLU A 258 13.52 8.93 12.64
N THR A 259 13.29 8.51 11.39
CA THR A 259 13.70 7.18 10.93
C THR A 259 15.21 7.02 11.09
N GLY A 260 15.65 5.88 11.64
CA GLY A 260 17.06 5.61 11.88
C GLY A 260 17.65 6.25 13.15
N GLN A 261 16.88 7.03 13.90
CA GLN A 261 17.35 7.54 15.19
C GLN A 261 17.48 6.39 16.20
N ALA A 262 18.53 6.42 17.02
CA ALA A 262 18.73 5.43 18.08
C ALA A 262 17.56 5.49 19.10
N VAL A 263 17.03 4.32 19.44
CA VAL A 263 15.92 4.19 20.43
C VAL A 263 16.37 3.49 21.71
N GLY A 264 17.48 2.76 21.66
CA GLY A 264 18.04 2.03 22.78
C GLY A 264 19.14 1.07 22.33
N THR A 265 19.43 0.11 23.19
CA THR A 265 20.44 -0.94 22.91
C THR A 265 19.87 -2.33 23.16
N VAL A 266 20.38 -3.34 22.45
CA VAL A 266 20.03 -4.75 22.61
C VAL A 266 20.34 -5.21 24.04
N GLY A 267 19.44 -5.93 24.67
CA GLY A 267 19.61 -6.44 26.02
C GLY A 267 18.98 -7.80 26.24
N THR A 268 18.78 -8.08 27.51
CA THR A 268 18.22 -9.32 28.05
C THR A 268 17.16 -9.04 29.12
N THR A 269 16.50 -7.88 29.07
CA THR A 269 15.47 -7.51 30.05
C THR A 269 14.14 -8.20 29.77
N GLY A 270 13.36 -8.44 30.82
CA GLY A 270 12.06 -9.11 30.70
C GLY A 270 12.18 -10.61 30.46
N ARG A 271 11.27 -11.17 29.66
CA ARG A 271 11.19 -12.61 29.40
C ARG A 271 11.99 -13.02 28.17
N THR A 272 13.26 -13.32 28.34
CA THR A 272 14.17 -13.65 27.24
C THR A 272 15.09 -14.81 27.61
N THR A 273 15.59 -15.53 26.60
CA THR A 273 16.57 -16.62 26.77
C THR A 273 18.02 -16.19 26.45
N GLY A 274 18.21 -14.97 25.98
CA GLY A 274 19.54 -14.43 25.64
C GLY A 274 19.43 -13.09 24.93
N PRO A 275 20.55 -12.42 24.59
CA PRO A 275 20.54 -11.09 23.99
C PRO A 275 19.88 -11.07 22.61
N HIS A 276 18.80 -10.34 22.47
CA HIS A 276 18.12 -10.10 21.20
C HIS A 276 17.19 -8.88 21.30
N LEU A 277 16.81 -8.36 20.14
CA LEU A 277 15.70 -7.42 19.99
C LEU A 277 14.44 -8.20 19.68
N HIS A 278 13.38 -8.03 20.48
CA HIS A 278 12.04 -8.38 20.07
C HIS A 278 11.41 -7.19 19.32
N PHE A 279 11.02 -7.40 18.05
CA PHE A 279 10.53 -6.35 17.17
C PHE A 279 9.16 -6.68 16.60
N GLU A 280 8.19 -5.76 16.81
CA GLU A 280 6.86 -5.87 16.22
C GLU A 280 6.52 -4.68 15.34
N ILE A 281 5.69 -4.95 14.33
CA ILE A 281 4.95 -3.93 13.58
C ILE A 281 3.46 -4.20 13.80
N ARG A 282 2.73 -3.19 14.23
CA ARG A 282 1.26 -3.28 14.38
C ARG A 282 0.55 -2.25 13.53
N ARG A 283 -0.66 -2.57 13.11
CA ARG A 283 -1.58 -1.61 12.49
C ARG A 283 -2.91 -1.67 13.20
N TYR A 284 -3.41 -0.50 13.66
CA TYR A 284 -4.62 -0.42 14.50
C TYR A 284 -4.62 -1.45 15.64
N ASN A 285 -3.49 -1.56 16.32
CA ASN A 285 -3.24 -2.51 17.43
C ASN A 285 -3.22 -4.01 17.05
N GLN A 286 -3.36 -4.36 15.77
CA GLN A 286 -3.22 -5.74 15.30
C GLN A 286 -1.78 -5.98 14.87
N PRO A 287 -1.11 -7.03 15.37
CA PRO A 287 0.24 -7.36 14.97
C PRO A 287 0.26 -7.82 13.50
N LEU A 288 1.26 -7.35 12.76
CA LEU A 288 1.54 -7.75 11.40
C LEU A 288 2.80 -8.62 11.38
N ASN A 289 2.86 -9.56 10.43
CA ASN A 289 4.11 -10.31 10.24
C ASN A 289 5.19 -9.41 9.65
N PRO A 290 6.27 -9.06 10.41
CA PRO A 290 7.33 -8.20 9.89
C PRO A 290 8.09 -8.81 8.70
N GLU A 291 8.07 -10.15 8.55
CA GLU A 291 8.74 -10.85 7.45
C GLU A 291 8.07 -10.60 6.09
N ASN A 292 6.81 -10.18 6.10
CA ASN A 292 6.07 -9.79 4.90
C ASN A 292 6.25 -8.31 4.55
N ILE A 293 7.02 -7.55 5.34
CA ILE A 293 7.28 -6.12 5.14
C ILE A 293 8.74 -5.96 4.74
N PRO A 294 9.05 -5.36 3.59
CA PRO A 294 10.42 -5.15 3.20
C PRO A 294 11.08 -4.12 4.12
N PHE A 295 12.24 -4.45 4.61
CA PHE A 295 13.09 -3.55 5.36
C PHE A 295 14.16 -2.97 4.45
N PHE A 296 14.31 -1.64 4.45
CA PHE A 296 15.45 -0.98 3.84
C PHE A 296 16.56 -0.79 4.88
N LEU A 297 17.79 -1.05 4.49
CA LEU A 297 18.95 -0.78 5.33
C LEU A 297 19.02 0.73 5.62
N ILE A 298 19.32 1.09 6.86
CA ILE A 298 19.60 2.47 7.23
C ILE A 298 20.91 2.89 6.54
N HIS A 299 20.92 4.04 5.87
CA HIS A 299 22.11 4.55 5.19
C HIS A 299 23.30 4.65 6.16
N GLY A 300 24.35 3.88 5.90
CA GLY A 300 25.58 3.83 6.70
C GLY A 300 26.06 2.43 7.08
N GLU A 301 25.17 1.43 7.05
CA GLU A 301 25.55 0.02 7.26
C GLU A 301 25.73 -0.70 5.92
N THR A 302 26.84 -0.43 5.23
CA THR A 302 27.24 -1.26 4.09
C THR A 302 27.71 -2.61 4.60
N GLU A 303 27.08 -3.70 4.14
CA GLU A 303 27.64 -5.04 4.29
C GLU A 303 29.10 -5.03 3.84
N LYS A 304 30.04 -5.20 4.78
CA LYS A 304 31.36 -5.67 4.42
C LYS A 304 31.20 -7.11 3.97
N LYS A 305 31.10 -7.32 2.64
CA LYS A 305 31.26 -8.65 2.07
C LYS A 305 32.59 -9.18 2.53
N GLN A 306 32.59 -10.21 3.35
CA GLN A 306 33.73 -11.11 3.58
C GLN A 306 33.82 -12.09 2.43
#